data_ac0cdb8c5d7b80b9d4960fdce6dac2fd
#
_entry.id   ac0cdb8c5d7b80b9d4960fdce6dac2fd
#
_cell.length_a   1.000
_cell.length_b   1.000
_cell.length_c   1.000
_cell.angle_alpha   90.00
_cell.angle_beta   90.00
_cell.angle_gamma   90.00
#
_symmetry.space_group_name_H-M   'P 1'
#
loop_
_entity.id
_entity.type
_entity.pdbx_description
1 polymer ?
#
loop_
_entity_poly.entity_id
_entity_poly.type
_entity_poly.pdbx_seq_one_letter_code
_entity_poly.pdbx_strand_id
1 'polypeptide(L)' 'MKGRTGKRLRQEGAIKRIELTIEKYEEILPAEKELLKLMRKEKDLPPDNIPMMEKKIKQFEKKLERAKTTLENTKKKRGS' A
#
# COMPACT_ATOMS: atom_id res chain seq x y z
N MET A 1 -23.24 25.09 9.79
CA MET A 1 -23.30 23.80 10.44
C MET A 1 -23.12 22.63 9.48
N LYS A 2 -23.72 22.69 8.31
CA LYS A 2 -23.55 21.65 7.30
C LYS A 2 -22.10 21.46 6.86
N GLY A 3 -21.30 22.53 6.84
CA GLY A 3 -19.90 22.47 6.48
C GLY A 3 -19.01 21.69 7.46
N ARG A 4 -19.32 21.77 8.74
CA ARG A 4 -18.57 21.06 9.78
C ARG A 4 -18.79 19.55 9.70
N THR A 5 -20.05 19.15 9.50
CA THR A 5 -20.40 17.75 9.36
C THR A 5 -19.76 17.14 8.10
N GLY A 6 -19.76 17.91 7.00
CA GLY A 6 -19.15 17.46 5.76
C GLY A 6 -17.64 17.27 5.88
N LYS A 7 -16.94 18.13 6.62
CA LYS A 7 -15.50 17.99 6.84
C LYS A 7 -15.16 16.76 7.65
N ARG A 8 -15.94 16.45 8.69
CA ARG A 8 -15.73 15.25 9.49
C ARG A 8 -15.90 13.98 8.65
N LEU A 9 -16.98 13.93 7.88
CA LEU A 9 -17.25 12.78 7.02
C LEU A 9 -16.16 12.58 5.99
N ARG A 10 -15.62 13.67 5.44
CA ARG A 10 -14.51 13.59 4.47
C ARG A 10 -13.24 13.06 5.11
N GLN A 11 -12.92 13.49 6.32
CA GLN A 11 -11.73 13.01 7.03
C GLN A 11 -11.84 11.52 7.38
N GLU A 12 -12.99 11.10 7.85
CA GLU A 12 -13.25 9.70 8.15
C GLU A 12 -13.19 8.84 6.89
N GLY A 13 -13.75 9.33 5.80
CA GLY A 13 -13.68 8.66 4.51
C GLY A 13 -12.25 8.54 3.99
N ALA A 14 -11.44 9.58 4.18
CA ALA A 14 -10.04 9.56 3.78
C ALA A 14 -9.25 8.54 4.60
N ILE A 15 -9.45 8.50 5.91
CA ILE A 15 -8.80 7.53 6.79
C ILE A 15 -9.16 6.11 6.37
N LYS A 16 -10.44 5.86 6.14
CA LYS A 16 -10.92 4.55 5.71
C LYS A 16 -10.28 4.11 4.39
N ARG A 17 -10.17 5.02 3.44
CA ARG A 17 -9.53 4.74 2.15
C ARG A 17 -8.05 4.37 2.32
N ILE A 18 -7.35 5.10 3.17
CA ILE A 18 -5.94 4.83 3.44
C ILE A 18 -5.79 3.46 4.12
N GLU A 19 -6.65 3.16 5.09
CA GLU A 19 -6.63 1.87 5.78
C GLU A 19 -6.89 0.71 4.81
N LEU A 20 -7.86 0.86 3.90
CA LEU A 20 -8.15 -0.14 2.88
C LEU A 20 -6.98 -0.33 1.93
N THR A 21 -6.31 0.75 1.56
CA THR A 21 -5.12 0.71 0.72
C THR A 21 -3.99 -0.06 1.40
N ILE A 22 -3.78 0.19 2.68
CA ILE A 22 -2.77 -0.51 3.49
C ILE A 22 -3.09 -2.00 3.55
N GLU A 23 -4.33 -2.36 3.85
CA GLU A 23 -4.77 -3.76 3.88
C GLU A 23 -4.51 -4.45 2.54
N LYS A 24 -4.85 -3.77 1.46
CA LYS A 24 -4.68 -4.31 0.12
C LYS A 24 -3.20 -4.60 -0.18
N TYR A 25 -2.32 -3.67 0.13
CA TYR A 25 -0.89 -3.88 -0.08
C TYR A 25 -0.31 -4.94 0.85
N GLU A 26 -0.79 -5.02 2.08
CA GLU A 26 -0.36 -6.06 3.01
C GLU A 26 -0.76 -7.46 2.55
N GLU A 27 -1.85 -7.58 1.81
CA GLU A 27 -2.27 -8.84 1.21
C GLU A 27 -1.49 -9.15 -0.07
N ILE A 28 -1.27 -8.14 -0.90
CA ILE A 28 -0.59 -8.30 -2.20
C ILE A 28 0.90 -8.62 -2.01
N LEU A 29 1.57 -7.92 -1.10
CA LEU A 29 3.02 -8.06 -0.93
C LEU A 29 3.49 -9.49 -0.64
N PRO A 30 2.89 -10.23 0.31
CA PRO A 30 3.32 -11.60 0.55
C PRO A 30 3.11 -12.49 -0.67
N ALA A 31 1.99 -12.31 -1.38
CA ALA A 31 1.69 -13.08 -2.58
C ALA A 31 2.71 -12.80 -3.69
N GLU A 32 3.07 -11.55 -3.90
CA GLU A 32 4.05 -11.15 -4.90
C GLU A 32 5.46 -11.65 -4.55
N LYS A 33 5.82 -11.62 -3.28
CA LYS A 33 7.10 -12.14 -2.80
C LYS A 33 7.20 -13.66 -3.00
N GLU A 34 6.11 -14.36 -2.77
CA GLU A 34 6.04 -15.79 -2.99
C GLU A 34 6.15 -16.12 -4.47
N LEU A 35 5.47 -15.37 -5.31
CA LEU A 35 5.58 -15.49 -6.75
C LEU A 35 7.03 -15.28 -7.21
N LEU A 36 7.70 -14.28 -6.66
CA LEU A 36 9.12 -14.03 -6.97
C LEU A 36 9.99 -15.21 -6.59
N LYS A 37 9.74 -15.85 -5.44
CA LYS A 37 10.47 -17.07 -5.04
C LYS A 37 10.29 -18.19 -6.05
N LEU A 38 9.07 -18.39 -6.52
CA LEU A 38 8.76 -19.41 -7.53
C LEU A 38 9.45 -19.08 -8.85
N MET A 39 9.45 -17.82 -9.25
CA MET A 39 10.12 -17.37 -10.47
C MET A 39 11.62 -17.62 -10.43
N ARG A 40 12.25 -17.41 -9.28
CA ARG A 40 13.69 -17.68 -9.11
C ARG A 40 14.04 -19.16 -9.24
N LYS A 41 13.10 -20.03 -8.94
CA LYS A 41 13.29 -21.47 -9.07
C LYS A 41 13.14 -21.97 -10.50
N GLU A 42 12.43 -21.24 -11.34
CA GLU A 42 12.23 -21.61 -12.73
C GLU A 42 13.40 -21.18 -13.60
N LYS A 43 13.97 -22.15 -14.33
CA LYS A 43 15.15 -21.92 -15.17
C LYS A 43 14.80 -21.36 -16.56
N ASP A 44 13.54 -21.51 -16.97
CA ASP A 44 13.10 -21.16 -18.32
C ASP A 44 12.55 -19.74 -18.46
N LEU A 45 12.55 -18.97 -17.38
CA LEU A 45 12.04 -17.60 -17.42
C LEU A 45 13.05 -16.65 -18.07
N PRO A 46 12.55 -15.65 -18.83
CA PRO A 46 13.43 -14.61 -19.35
C PRO A 46 14.13 -13.87 -18.21
N PRO A 47 15.42 -13.51 -18.39
CA PRO A 47 16.19 -12.89 -17.31
C PRO A 47 15.66 -11.52 -16.87
N ASP A 48 14.83 -10.89 -17.69
CA ASP A 48 14.27 -9.57 -17.38
C ASP A 48 13.08 -9.62 -16.42
N ASN A 49 12.43 -10.78 -16.29
CA ASN A 49 11.22 -10.89 -15.46
C ASN A 49 11.51 -10.75 -13.96
N ILE A 50 12.62 -11.29 -13.50
CA ILE A 50 12.99 -11.22 -12.08
C ILE A 50 13.28 -9.78 -11.63
N PRO A 51 14.13 -9.00 -12.33
CA PRO A 51 14.36 -7.61 -11.96
C PRO A 51 13.11 -6.75 -12.02
N MET A 52 12.23 -6.98 -13.00
CA MET A 52 10.96 -6.28 -13.11
C MET A 52 10.06 -6.55 -11.90
N MET A 53 9.98 -7.81 -11.48
CA MET A 53 9.19 -8.20 -10.32
C MET A 53 9.75 -7.61 -9.03
N GLU A 54 11.06 -7.63 -8.86
CA GLU A 54 11.72 -7.01 -7.71
C GLU A 54 11.42 -5.52 -7.63
N LYS A 55 11.46 -4.84 -8.76
CA LYS A 55 11.14 -3.42 -8.88
C LYS A 55 9.70 -3.15 -8.46
N LYS A 56 8.79 -3.99 -8.93
CA LYS A 56 7.36 -3.89 -8.60
C LYS A 56 7.12 -4.05 -7.11
N ILE A 57 7.77 -5.03 -6.49
CA ILE A 57 7.65 -5.28 -5.06
C ILE A 57 8.19 -4.09 -4.26
N LYS A 58 9.34 -3.54 -4.65
CA LYS A 58 9.89 -2.35 -4.01
C LYS A 58 8.95 -1.15 -4.09
N GLN A 59 8.31 -0.97 -5.24
CA GLN A 59 7.32 0.10 -5.41
C GLN A 59 6.13 -0.09 -4.49
N PHE A 60 5.63 -1.30 -4.37
CA PHE A 60 4.53 -1.60 -3.46
C PHE A 60 4.93 -1.36 -2.00
N GLU A 61 6.13 -1.75 -1.61
CA GLU A 61 6.64 -1.50 -0.26
C GLU A 61 6.72 0.00 0.04
N LYS A 62 7.21 0.79 -0.91
CA LYS A 62 7.27 2.25 -0.78
C LYS A 62 5.88 2.86 -0.67
N LYS A 63 4.94 2.42 -1.49
CA LYS A 63 3.56 2.90 -1.45
C LYS A 63 2.88 2.55 -0.13
N LEU A 64 3.13 1.35 0.37
CA LEU A 64 2.61 0.91 1.66
C LEU A 64 3.14 1.79 2.79
N GLU A 65 4.44 2.04 2.80
CA GLU A 65 5.07 2.87 3.81
C GLU A 65 4.56 4.31 3.76
N ARG A 66 4.40 4.86 2.58
CA ARG A 66 3.81 6.20 2.40
C ARG A 66 2.37 6.24 2.92
N ALA A 67 1.59 5.21 2.62
CA ALA A 67 0.21 5.12 3.08
C ALA A 67 0.15 5.08 4.61
N LYS A 68 1.02 4.30 5.24
CA LYS A 68 1.12 4.23 6.70
C LYS A 68 1.50 5.57 7.31
N THR A 69 2.47 6.26 6.72
CA THR A 69 2.89 7.59 7.17
C THR A 69 1.77 8.61 7.01
N THR A 70 1.09 8.58 5.87
CA THR A 70 -0.05 9.47 5.61
C THR A 70 -1.17 9.23 6.63
N LEU A 71 -1.44 7.97 6.93
CA LEU A 71 -2.46 7.61 7.92
C LEU A 71 -2.10 8.15 9.30
N GLU A 72 -0.86 7.96 9.73
CA GLU A 72 -0.38 8.50 11.00
C GLU A 72 -0.52 9.99 11.08
N ASN A 73 -0.09 10.71 10.03
CA ASN A 73 -0.19 12.16 9.97
C ASN A 73 -1.63 12.65 10.00
N THR A 74 -2.51 11.96 9.30
CA THR A 74 -3.93 12.29 9.28
C THR A 74 -4.55 12.10 10.65
N LYS A 75 -4.22 11.01 11.33
CA LYS A 75 -4.70 10.76 12.69
C LYS A 75 -4.16 11.77 13.69
N LYS A 76 -2.90 12.17 13.56
CA LYS A 76 -2.29 13.20 14.40
C LYS A 76 -2.98 14.57 14.25
N LYS A 77 -3.24 14.97 13.01
CA LYS A 77 -3.96 16.21 12.72
C LYS A 77 -5.35 16.20 13.34
N ARG A 78 -6.01 15.04 13.32
CA ARG A 78 -7.33 14.89 13.91
C ARG A 78 -7.30 14.97 15.43
N GLY A 79 -6.24 14.46 16.04
CA GLY A 79 -6.06 14.47 17.49
C GLY A 79 -5.67 15.80 18.08
N SER A 80 -5.19 16.72 17.24
CA SER A 80 -4.81 18.07 17.69
C SER A 80 -5.91 19.06 17.42
#